data_b733f4822f28ade39717a40ea557699c
#
_entry.id   b733f4822f28ade39717a40ea557699c
#
_cell.length_a   1.000
_cell.length_b   1.000
_cell.length_c   1.000
_cell.angle_alpha   90.00
_cell.angle_beta   90.00
_cell.angle_gamma   90.00
#
_symmetry.space_group_name_H-M   'P 1'
#
loop_
_entity.id
_entity.type
_entity.pdbx_description
1 polymer ?
#
loop_
_entity_poly.entity_id
_entity_poly.type
_entity_poly.pdbx_seq_one_letter_code
_entity_poly.pdbx_strand_id
1 'polypeptide(L)'
;MPEPGSVPMIRYATTTDGVSVAWQSVGSGPALVWMPSLGNLVAQWRIPFLRRAYEALAGSLQLVLYDGRGTGSSSRQVDPDDLGVDAQLRDLDAVLAAAGLEHYAVLGYYHSVPAALAHAAAHPDRVTRMVLFGGSARTRDVMSPSQTQALLSLVEQDWDLFAESAAHAWLGWQAGEAGRLLAESFRTAASPTVVTAMFREAAQTDVHELLPSVRTPTLVVHRQSDRQMPPEVSAGLAAALPNGRLVQPPGDRPALFLEDVAADV
;
A
#
# COMPACT_ATOMS: atom_id res chain seq x y z
N MET A 1 22.60 -1.14 -9.86
CA MET A 1 21.49 -0.21 -10.14
C MET A 1 21.01 -0.48 -11.57
N PRO A 2 19.71 -0.64 -11.84
CA PRO A 2 19.22 -0.68 -13.20
C PRO A 2 19.55 0.64 -13.92
N GLU A 3 19.65 0.60 -15.24
CA GLU A 3 19.90 1.82 -16.02
C GLU A 3 18.86 2.90 -15.72
N PRO A 4 19.25 4.18 -15.70
CA PRO A 4 18.30 5.27 -15.49
C PRO A 4 17.14 5.18 -16.51
N GLY A 5 15.93 4.95 -16.04
CA GLY A 5 14.75 4.84 -16.88
C GLY A 5 14.23 3.41 -17.12
N SER A 6 14.96 2.37 -16.75
CA SER A 6 14.47 0.99 -16.88
C SER A 6 13.56 0.61 -15.70
N VAL A 7 12.49 -0.13 -16.01
CA VAL A 7 11.69 -0.81 -14.99
C VAL A 7 12.50 -2.00 -14.46
N PRO A 8 12.66 -2.18 -13.14
CA PRO A 8 13.35 -3.34 -12.59
C PRO A 8 12.71 -4.66 -13.05
N MET A 9 13.54 -5.72 -13.10
CA MET A 9 13.09 -7.04 -13.53
C MET A 9 11.97 -7.56 -12.60
N ILE A 10 10.86 -7.96 -13.20
CA ILE A 10 9.76 -8.63 -12.50
C ILE A 10 10.11 -10.10 -12.30
N ARG A 11 9.87 -10.59 -11.10
CA ARG A 11 9.91 -11.99 -10.69
C ARG A 11 8.53 -12.42 -10.26
N TYR A 12 8.31 -13.72 -10.12
CA TYR A 12 7.03 -14.27 -9.68
C TYR A 12 7.22 -15.19 -8.48
N ALA A 13 6.30 -15.08 -7.53
CA ALA A 13 6.16 -15.98 -6.40
C ALA A 13 4.78 -16.66 -6.50
N THR A 14 4.70 -17.91 -6.06
CA THR A 14 3.43 -18.66 -6.06
C THR A 14 2.94 -18.80 -4.63
N THR A 15 1.71 -18.38 -4.37
CA THR A 15 1.05 -18.52 -3.08
C THR A 15 0.64 -19.97 -2.80
N THR A 16 0.28 -20.27 -1.56
CA THR A 16 -0.20 -21.61 -1.17
C THR A 16 -1.49 -22.04 -1.85
N ASP A 17 -2.29 -21.09 -2.31
CA ASP A 17 -3.52 -21.29 -3.08
C ASP A 17 -3.31 -21.15 -4.60
N GLY A 18 -2.05 -21.09 -5.07
CA GLY A 18 -1.68 -21.18 -6.48
C GLY A 18 -1.71 -19.85 -7.25
N VAL A 19 -1.92 -18.72 -6.59
CA VAL A 19 -1.87 -17.38 -7.22
C VAL A 19 -0.43 -17.00 -7.52
N SER A 20 -0.16 -16.49 -8.73
CA SER A 20 1.15 -15.96 -9.11
C SER A 20 1.21 -14.47 -8.78
N VAL A 21 2.13 -14.09 -7.89
CA VAL A 21 2.36 -12.73 -7.40
C VAL A 21 3.62 -12.16 -8.03
N ALA A 22 3.48 -11.05 -8.76
CA ALA A 22 4.59 -10.33 -9.37
C ALA A 22 5.30 -9.46 -8.35
N TRP A 23 6.62 -9.52 -8.28
CA TRP A 23 7.41 -8.75 -7.35
C TRP A 23 8.76 -8.30 -7.92
N GLN A 24 9.37 -7.32 -7.28
CA GLN A 24 10.65 -6.74 -7.62
C GLN A 24 11.49 -6.52 -6.35
N SER A 25 12.81 -6.57 -6.50
CA SER A 25 13.74 -6.16 -5.44
C SER A 25 14.78 -5.21 -6.03
N VAL A 26 14.96 -4.05 -5.42
CA VAL A 26 15.92 -3.02 -5.83
C VAL A 26 16.74 -2.54 -4.64
N GLY A 27 17.97 -2.14 -4.88
CA GLY A 27 18.90 -1.72 -3.84
C GLY A 27 19.49 -2.89 -3.05
N SER A 28 20.18 -2.57 -1.97
CA SER A 28 20.80 -3.51 -1.05
C SER A 28 20.90 -2.90 0.35
N GLY A 29 20.94 -3.75 1.38
CA GLY A 29 20.94 -3.32 2.78
C GLY A 29 19.83 -4.00 3.57
N PRO A 30 19.38 -3.40 4.71
CA PRO A 30 18.22 -3.90 5.44
C PRO A 30 16.97 -3.95 4.53
N ALA A 31 16.21 -5.03 4.64
CA ALA A 31 15.04 -5.22 3.78
C ALA A 31 13.85 -4.38 4.23
N LEU A 32 13.21 -3.69 3.28
CA LEU A 32 11.93 -3.03 3.43
C LEU A 32 10.93 -3.61 2.42
N VAL A 33 9.86 -4.19 2.89
CA VAL A 33 8.75 -4.66 2.06
C VAL A 33 7.66 -3.60 2.06
N TRP A 34 7.40 -3.01 0.90
CA TRP A 34 6.31 -2.08 0.71
C TRP A 34 5.07 -2.85 0.25
N MET A 35 4.11 -3.00 1.13
CA MET A 35 2.86 -3.69 0.82
C MET A 35 2.01 -2.85 -0.14
N PRO A 36 1.40 -3.47 -1.15
CA PRO A 36 0.70 -2.74 -2.19
C PRO A 36 -0.61 -2.13 -1.67
N SER A 37 -0.99 -1.05 -2.32
CA SER A 37 -2.35 -0.57 -2.44
C SER A 37 -2.81 -0.82 -3.89
N LEU A 38 -3.86 -0.13 -4.36
CA LEU A 38 -4.24 -0.22 -5.77
C LEU A 38 -3.13 0.35 -6.65
N GLY A 39 -2.49 -0.48 -7.45
CA GLY A 39 -1.37 -0.07 -8.28
C GLY A 39 -0.91 -1.13 -9.27
N ASN A 40 0.08 -0.75 -10.07
CA ASN A 40 0.73 -1.61 -11.05
C ASN A 40 2.23 -1.27 -11.04
N LEU A 41 3.07 -2.21 -10.67
CA LEU A 41 4.52 -2.01 -10.56
C LEU A 41 5.15 -1.36 -11.80
N VAL A 42 4.78 -1.83 -12.99
CA VAL A 42 5.33 -1.30 -14.25
C VAL A 42 4.92 0.15 -14.46
N ALA A 43 3.65 0.46 -14.22
CA ALA A 43 3.11 1.81 -14.38
C ALA A 43 3.69 2.77 -13.33
N GLN A 44 3.83 2.33 -12.08
CA GLN A 44 4.36 3.13 -10.99
C GLN A 44 5.80 3.60 -11.22
N TRP A 45 6.66 2.78 -11.84
CA TRP A 45 8.02 3.19 -12.21
C TRP A 45 8.07 4.30 -13.25
N ARG A 46 6.98 4.52 -14.00
CA ARG A 46 6.86 5.63 -14.97
C ARG A 46 6.41 6.93 -14.33
N ILE A 47 5.92 6.89 -13.08
CA ILE A 47 5.47 8.07 -12.34
C ILE A 47 6.68 8.71 -11.65
N PRO A 48 7.08 9.95 -12.02
CA PRO A 48 8.37 10.52 -11.61
C PRO A 48 8.59 10.60 -10.11
N PHE A 49 7.55 10.96 -9.33
CA PHE A 49 7.69 11.08 -7.88
C PHE A 49 7.80 9.72 -7.18
N LEU A 50 7.02 8.70 -7.61
CA LEU A 50 7.14 7.34 -7.07
C LEU A 50 8.50 6.74 -7.38
N ARG A 51 8.96 6.92 -8.63
CA ARG A 51 10.29 6.47 -9.02
C ARG A 51 11.39 7.08 -8.17
N ARG A 52 11.36 8.41 -7.94
CA ARG A 52 12.33 9.08 -7.05
C ARG A 52 12.30 8.51 -5.64
N ALA A 53 11.10 8.25 -5.11
CA ALA A 53 10.94 7.63 -3.79
C ALA A 53 11.56 6.23 -3.74
N TYR A 54 11.28 5.38 -4.75
CA TYR A 54 11.86 4.04 -4.82
C TYR A 54 13.39 4.08 -4.94
N GLU A 55 13.92 4.96 -5.79
CA GLU A 55 15.37 5.15 -5.96
C GLU A 55 16.05 5.67 -4.68
N ALA A 56 15.40 6.60 -3.96
CA ALA A 56 15.90 7.12 -2.68
C ALA A 56 15.96 6.02 -1.61
N LEU A 57 14.87 5.26 -1.44
CA LEU A 57 14.84 4.14 -0.49
C LEU A 57 15.85 3.05 -0.87
N ALA A 58 15.94 2.70 -2.16
CA ALA A 58 16.87 1.69 -2.66
C ALA A 58 18.36 2.12 -2.54
N GLY A 59 18.62 3.39 -2.29
CA GLY A 59 19.98 3.88 -2.01
C GLY A 59 20.59 3.34 -0.72
N SER A 60 19.78 2.94 0.24
CA SER A 60 20.22 2.43 1.56
C SER A 60 19.53 1.16 2.01
N LEU A 61 18.47 0.74 1.32
CA LEU A 61 17.64 -0.41 1.67
C LEU A 61 17.54 -1.40 0.51
N GLN A 62 17.30 -2.67 0.83
CA GLN A 62 16.74 -3.63 -0.13
C GLN A 62 15.23 -3.41 -0.16
N LEU A 63 14.75 -2.64 -1.13
CA LEU A 63 13.33 -2.36 -1.31
C LEU A 63 12.66 -3.50 -2.10
N VAL A 64 11.66 -4.13 -1.49
CA VAL A 64 10.82 -5.16 -2.12
C VAL A 64 9.44 -4.58 -2.37
N LEU A 65 9.02 -4.61 -3.63
CA LEU A 65 7.71 -4.15 -4.12
C LEU A 65 6.99 -5.32 -4.76
N TYR A 66 5.66 -5.38 -4.67
CA TYR A 66 4.88 -6.40 -5.36
C TYR A 66 3.49 -5.89 -5.76
N ASP A 67 2.89 -6.51 -6.76
CA ASP A 67 1.48 -6.36 -7.09
C ASP A 67 0.69 -7.42 -6.33
N GLY A 68 -0.32 -7.07 -5.58
CA GLY A 68 -1.21 -8.03 -4.93
C GLY A 68 -2.02 -8.83 -5.96
N ARG A 69 -2.64 -9.92 -5.53
CA ARG A 69 -3.55 -10.74 -6.37
C ARG A 69 -4.60 -9.88 -7.05
N GLY A 70 -4.95 -10.20 -8.27
CA GLY A 70 -5.91 -9.45 -9.09
C GLY A 70 -5.38 -8.13 -9.65
N THR A 71 -4.15 -7.71 -9.29
CA THR A 71 -3.61 -6.40 -9.68
C THR A 71 -2.34 -6.50 -10.53
N GLY A 72 -2.06 -5.45 -11.27
CA GLY A 72 -0.82 -5.23 -12.01
C GLY A 72 -0.40 -6.41 -12.88
N SER A 73 0.81 -6.88 -12.62
CA SER A 73 1.44 -8.01 -13.30
C SER A 73 1.21 -9.36 -12.59
N SER A 74 0.51 -9.40 -11.45
CA SER A 74 0.10 -10.62 -10.77
C SER A 74 -1.08 -11.30 -11.49
N SER A 75 -1.42 -12.53 -11.08
CA SER A 75 -2.60 -13.23 -11.59
C SER A 75 -3.83 -12.33 -11.54
N ARG A 76 -4.45 -12.10 -12.71
CA ARG A 76 -5.63 -11.23 -12.86
C ARG A 76 -6.95 -11.97 -12.64
N GLN A 77 -6.95 -13.28 -12.84
CA GLN A 77 -8.08 -14.16 -12.59
C GLN A 77 -7.97 -14.67 -11.16
N VAL A 78 -8.70 -14.06 -10.26
CA VAL A 78 -8.74 -14.37 -8.83
C VAL A 78 -10.20 -14.44 -8.38
N ASP A 79 -10.44 -15.12 -7.29
CA ASP A 79 -11.75 -15.14 -6.65
C ASP A 79 -12.05 -13.75 -6.05
N PRO A 80 -13.11 -13.06 -6.47
CA PRO A 80 -13.46 -11.76 -5.90
C PRO A 80 -13.82 -11.81 -4.41
N ASP A 81 -14.24 -12.97 -3.92
CA ASP A 81 -14.59 -13.17 -2.51
C ASP A 81 -13.37 -13.51 -1.64
N ASP A 82 -12.17 -13.58 -2.24
CA ASP A 82 -10.89 -13.88 -1.56
C ASP A 82 -9.85 -12.78 -1.79
N LEU A 83 -10.18 -11.55 -1.41
CA LEU A 83 -9.32 -10.36 -1.51
C LEU A 83 -9.08 -9.67 -0.14
N GLY A 84 -9.55 -10.29 0.94
CA GLY A 84 -9.42 -9.79 2.31
C GLY A 84 -7.99 -9.88 2.87
N VAL A 85 -7.87 -9.65 4.18
CA VAL A 85 -6.57 -9.63 4.89
C VAL A 85 -5.83 -10.95 4.73
N ASP A 86 -6.50 -12.10 4.88
CA ASP A 86 -5.86 -13.42 4.77
C ASP A 86 -5.26 -13.66 3.37
N ALA A 87 -5.93 -13.20 2.32
CA ALA A 87 -5.43 -13.27 0.97
C ALA A 87 -4.18 -12.39 0.77
N GLN A 88 -4.20 -11.17 1.31
CA GLN A 88 -3.04 -10.28 1.29
C GLN A 88 -1.85 -10.87 2.06
N LEU A 89 -2.10 -11.59 3.16
CA LEU A 89 -1.06 -12.28 3.92
C LEU A 89 -0.44 -13.43 3.12
N ARG A 90 -1.25 -14.24 2.40
CA ARG A 90 -0.71 -15.28 1.51
C ARG A 90 0.17 -14.72 0.41
N ASP A 91 -0.21 -13.55 -0.17
CA ASP A 91 0.60 -12.86 -1.17
C ASP A 91 1.93 -12.40 -0.58
N LEU A 92 1.89 -11.76 0.59
CA LEU A 92 3.08 -11.29 1.30
C LEU A 92 4.02 -12.46 1.64
N ASP A 93 3.50 -13.55 2.19
CA ASP A 93 4.29 -14.71 2.58
C ASP A 93 4.99 -15.36 1.38
N ALA A 94 4.31 -15.46 0.23
CA ALA A 94 4.91 -15.96 -1.00
C ALA A 94 6.07 -15.06 -1.47
N VAL A 95 5.91 -13.74 -1.41
CA VAL A 95 6.95 -12.78 -1.77
C VAL A 95 8.12 -12.85 -0.81
N LEU A 96 7.88 -12.90 0.50
CA LEU A 96 8.91 -13.01 1.54
C LEU A 96 9.75 -14.29 1.36
N ALA A 97 9.09 -15.42 1.10
CA ALA A 97 9.75 -16.70 0.84
C ALA A 97 10.60 -16.63 -0.43
N ALA A 98 10.04 -16.10 -1.54
CA ALA A 98 10.75 -15.98 -2.81
C ALA A 98 11.92 -14.97 -2.77
N ALA A 99 11.83 -13.95 -1.93
CA ALA A 99 12.89 -12.98 -1.68
C ALA A 99 13.94 -13.46 -0.66
N GLY A 100 13.71 -14.59 0.04
CA GLY A 100 14.60 -15.14 1.04
C GLY A 100 14.73 -14.25 2.29
N LEU A 101 13.68 -13.54 2.68
CA LEU A 101 13.70 -12.58 3.78
C LEU A 101 13.30 -13.24 5.09
N GLU A 102 14.21 -13.29 6.05
CA GLU A 102 13.95 -13.76 7.42
C GLU A 102 13.56 -12.61 8.35
N HIS A 103 14.25 -11.48 8.24
CA HIS A 103 14.00 -10.26 9.01
C HIS A 103 13.88 -9.07 8.08
N TYR A 104 12.83 -8.26 8.24
CA TYR A 104 12.51 -7.15 7.34
C TYR A 104 11.69 -6.08 8.06
N ALA A 105 11.72 -4.88 7.53
CA ALA A 105 10.74 -3.85 7.85
C ALA A 105 9.54 -3.95 6.90
N VAL A 106 8.37 -3.46 7.34
CA VAL A 106 7.13 -3.42 6.55
C VAL A 106 6.64 -1.99 6.43
N LEU A 107 6.27 -1.58 5.23
CA LEU A 107 5.52 -0.36 4.99
C LEU A 107 4.10 -0.74 4.57
N GLY A 108 3.13 -0.49 5.46
CA GLY A 108 1.71 -0.60 5.18
C GLY A 108 1.17 0.71 4.62
N TYR A 109 0.47 0.64 3.48
CA TYR A 109 0.04 1.80 2.72
C TYR A 109 -1.44 1.70 2.36
N TYR A 110 -2.28 2.56 2.93
CA TYR A 110 -3.73 2.57 2.75
C TYR A 110 -4.38 1.20 3.02
N HIS A 111 -4.86 0.50 1.99
CA HIS A 111 -5.59 -0.77 2.10
C HIS A 111 -4.76 -1.89 2.72
N SER A 112 -3.43 -1.82 2.65
CA SER A 112 -2.57 -2.84 3.23
C SER A 112 -2.24 -2.62 4.70
N VAL A 113 -2.66 -1.51 5.31
CA VAL A 113 -2.41 -1.25 6.75
C VAL A 113 -2.98 -2.35 7.65
N PRO A 114 -4.23 -2.82 7.50
CA PRO A 114 -4.74 -3.93 8.30
C PRO A 114 -3.93 -5.22 8.15
N ALA A 115 -3.54 -5.58 6.93
CA ALA A 115 -2.72 -6.75 6.68
C ALA A 115 -1.30 -6.61 7.26
N ALA A 116 -0.70 -5.41 7.21
CA ALA A 116 0.59 -5.13 7.85
C ALA A 116 0.52 -5.30 9.37
N LEU A 117 -0.55 -4.82 10.01
CA LEU A 117 -0.81 -4.99 11.44
C LEU A 117 -0.99 -6.47 11.81
N ALA A 118 -1.81 -7.20 11.06
CA ALA A 118 -2.05 -8.62 11.28
C ALA A 118 -0.76 -9.44 11.11
N HIS A 119 0.03 -9.13 10.07
CA HIS A 119 1.31 -9.79 9.85
C HIS A 119 2.30 -9.53 10.98
N ALA A 120 2.44 -8.28 11.43
CA ALA A 120 3.34 -7.93 12.53
C ALA A 120 2.91 -8.56 13.88
N ALA A 121 1.60 -8.70 14.12
CA ALA A 121 1.08 -9.39 15.29
C ALA A 121 1.42 -10.89 15.27
N ALA A 122 1.34 -11.54 14.10
CA ALA A 122 1.63 -12.96 13.93
C ALA A 122 3.15 -13.27 13.89
N HIS A 123 3.98 -12.32 13.47
CA HIS A 123 5.42 -12.52 13.24
C HIS A 123 6.30 -11.47 13.95
N PRO A 124 6.16 -11.30 15.29
CA PRO A 124 6.87 -10.24 16.03
C PRO A 124 8.39 -10.34 15.96
N ASP A 125 8.92 -11.56 15.75
CA ASP A 125 10.37 -11.79 15.68
C ASP A 125 10.94 -11.52 14.28
N ARG A 126 10.11 -11.49 13.24
CA ARG A 126 10.53 -11.27 11.85
C ARG A 126 10.37 -9.83 11.39
N VAL A 127 9.29 -9.15 11.82
CA VAL A 127 9.04 -7.76 11.47
C VAL A 127 9.81 -6.83 12.41
N THR A 128 10.93 -6.32 11.93
CA THR A 128 11.86 -5.52 12.76
C THR A 128 11.38 -4.12 13.04
N ARG A 129 10.68 -3.51 12.08
CA ARG A 129 10.08 -2.16 12.15
C ARG A 129 8.86 -2.11 11.23
N MET A 130 7.96 -1.19 11.52
CA MET A 130 6.80 -0.96 10.68
C MET A 130 6.56 0.54 10.46
N VAL A 131 6.21 0.91 9.24
CA VAL A 131 5.73 2.25 8.89
C VAL A 131 4.30 2.10 8.37
N LEU A 132 3.37 2.89 8.88
CA LEU A 132 1.97 2.88 8.46
C LEU A 132 1.59 4.27 7.95
N PHE A 133 1.03 4.33 6.75
CA PHE A 133 0.59 5.57 6.12
C PHE A 133 -0.79 5.46 5.50
N GLY A 134 -1.64 6.43 5.79
CA GLY A 134 -2.93 6.61 5.12
C GLY A 134 -3.98 5.54 5.40
N GLY A 135 -3.82 4.73 6.45
CA GLY A 135 -4.75 3.66 6.79
C GLY A 135 -5.07 3.58 8.28
N SER A 136 -5.93 2.66 8.64
CA SER A 136 -6.38 2.38 10.00
C SER A 136 -6.53 0.88 10.23
N ALA A 137 -6.73 0.47 11.47
CA ALA A 137 -7.07 -0.92 11.79
C ALA A 137 -8.50 -1.30 11.36
N ARG A 138 -9.36 -0.30 11.12
CA ARG A 138 -10.74 -0.46 10.69
C ARG A 138 -11.07 0.54 9.60
N THR A 139 -11.41 0.08 8.43
CA THR A 139 -11.69 0.97 7.27
C THR A 139 -12.85 1.94 7.55
N ARG A 140 -13.84 1.52 8.34
CA ARG A 140 -14.98 2.38 8.74
C ARG A 140 -14.58 3.62 9.55
N ASP A 141 -13.37 3.66 10.13
CA ASP A 141 -12.86 4.84 10.84
C ASP A 141 -12.38 5.93 9.87
N VAL A 142 -12.08 5.55 8.62
CA VAL A 142 -11.60 6.45 7.57
C VAL A 142 -12.71 6.80 6.60
N MET A 143 -13.54 5.82 6.24
CA MET A 143 -14.57 5.96 5.22
C MET A 143 -15.92 5.46 5.74
N SER A 144 -16.91 6.35 5.76
CA SER A 144 -18.27 5.98 6.16
C SER A 144 -18.92 5.02 5.15
N PRO A 145 -19.93 4.25 5.54
CA PRO A 145 -20.67 3.38 4.62
C PRO A 145 -21.23 4.10 3.40
N SER A 146 -21.71 5.35 3.56
CA SER A 146 -22.21 6.15 2.44
C SER A 146 -21.11 6.58 1.47
N GLN A 147 -19.93 6.92 1.96
CA GLN A 147 -18.76 7.21 1.12
C GLN A 147 -18.30 5.97 0.36
N THR A 148 -18.24 4.82 1.04
CA THR A 148 -17.92 3.53 0.40
C THR A 148 -18.92 3.24 -0.72
N GLN A 149 -20.23 3.39 -0.47
CA GLN A 149 -21.25 3.15 -1.49
C GLN A 149 -21.14 4.09 -2.69
N ALA A 150 -20.86 5.36 -2.46
CA ALA A 150 -20.66 6.34 -3.54
C ALA A 150 -19.43 5.98 -4.40
N LEU A 151 -18.33 5.53 -3.75
CA LEU A 151 -17.12 5.09 -4.42
C LEU A 151 -17.38 3.83 -5.27
N LEU A 152 -18.05 2.83 -4.71
CA LEU A 152 -18.43 1.61 -5.42
C LEU A 152 -19.30 1.91 -6.63
N SER A 153 -20.30 2.80 -6.48
CA SER A 153 -21.14 3.23 -7.60
C SER A 153 -20.34 3.88 -8.70
N LEU A 154 -19.34 4.68 -8.37
CA LEU A 154 -18.48 5.32 -9.38
C LEU A 154 -17.61 4.27 -10.11
N VAL A 155 -17.02 3.34 -9.38
CA VAL A 155 -16.23 2.23 -9.97
C VAL A 155 -17.06 1.41 -10.95
N GLU A 156 -18.31 1.11 -10.61
CA GLU A 156 -19.21 0.27 -11.41
C GLU A 156 -19.77 1.02 -12.64
N GLN A 157 -20.03 2.32 -12.52
CA GLN A 157 -20.67 3.11 -13.58
C GLN A 157 -19.68 3.73 -14.56
N ASP A 158 -18.53 4.20 -14.07
CA ASP A 158 -17.53 4.89 -14.89
C ASP A 158 -16.12 4.70 -14.31
N TRP A 159 -15.48 3.63 -14.77
CA TRP A 159 -14.12 3.27 -14.35
C TRP A 159 -13.09 4.33 -14.69
N ASP A 160 -13.22 4.99 -15.84
CA ASP A 160 -12.29 6.03 -16.26
C ASP A 160 -12.43 7.27 -15.37
N LEU A 161 -13.66 7.68 -15.07
CA LEU A 161 -13.93 8.79 -14.15
C LEU A 161 -13.45 8.47 -12.73
N PHE A 162 -13.62 7.23 -12.26
CA PHE A 162 -13.06 6.79 -10.98
C PHE A 162 -11.54 6.98 -10.97
N ALA A 163 -10.83 6.45 -11.97
CA ALA A 163 -9.36 6.50 -12.03
C ALA A 163 -8.84 7.94 -12.07
N GLU A 164 -9.47 8.82 -12.87
CA GLU A 164 -9.15 10.25 -12.93
C GLU A 164 -9.41 10.94 -11.58
N SER A 165 -10.58 10.70 -10.99
CA SER A 165 -10.96 11.30 -9.72
C SER A 165 -10.04 10.87 -8.58
N ALA A 166 -9.70 9.58 -8.52
CA ALA A 166 -8.77 9.04 -7.54
C ALA A 166 -7.37 9.65 -7.69
N ALA A 167 -6.85 9.76 -8.91
CA ALA A 167 -5.55 10.37 -9.17
C ALA A 167 -5.50 11.85 -8.74
N HIS A 168 -6.56 12.60 -9.04
CA HIS A 168 -6.67 14.01 -8.64
C HIS A 168 -6.90 14.18 -7.14
N ALA A 169 -7.63 13.27 -6.49
CA ALA A 169 -7.77 13.27 -5.04
C ALA A 169 -6.40 13.10 -4.35
N TRP A 170 -5.50 12.30 -4.94
CA TRP A 170 -4.16 12.03 -4.40
C TRP A 170 -3.15 13.14 -4.69
N LEU A 171 -3.13 13.68 -5.90
CA LEU A 171 -2.08 14.59 -6.36
C LEU A 171 -2.55 16.05 -6.46
N GLY A 172 -3.84 16.30 -6.31
CA GLY A 172 -4.47 17.61 -6.59
C GLY A 172 -4.76 17.81 -8.08
N TRP A 173 -5.69 18.71 -8.35
CA TRP A 173 -6.20 19.00 -9.70
C TRP A 173 -5.15 19.59 -10.65
N GLN A 174 -4.06 20.12 -10.12
CA GLN A 174 -2.99 20.74 -10.91
C GLN A 174 -1.79 19.79 -11.16
N ALA A 175 -1.97 18.50 -10.90
CA ALA A 175 -0.89 17.52 -11.02
C ALA A 175 -0.39 17.26 -12.46
N GLY A 176 -1.09 17.78 -13.47
CA GLY A 176 -0.66 17.74 -14.88
C GLY A 176 -0.35 16.31 -15.37
N GLU A 177 0.86 16.12 -15.87
CA GLU A 177 1.31 14.82 -16.39
C GLU A 177 1.37 13.74 -15.31
N ALA A 178 1.81 14.06 -14.09
CA ALA A 178 1.86 13.10 -12.99
C ALA A 178 0.46 12.57 -12.63
N GLY A 179 -0.56 13.42 -12.67
CA GLY A 179 -1.97 13.03 -12.48
C GLY A 179 -2.44 12.06 -13.56
N ARG A 180 -2.13 12.32 -14.83
CA ARG A 180 -2.48 11.42 -15.95
C ARG A 180 -1.79 10.06 -15.82
N LEU A 181 -0.51 10.03 -15.48
CA LEU A 181 0.25 8.79 -15.27
C LEU A 181 -0.29 7.98 -14.09
N LEU A 182 -0.71 8.65 -13.01
CA LEU A 182 -1.32 7.98 -11.87
C LEU A 182 -2.70 7.43 -12.22
N ALA A 183 -3.54 8.18 -12.94
CA ALA A 183 -4.83 7.70 -13.44
C ALA A 183 -4.67 6.47 -14.34
N GLU A 184 -3.68 6.50 -15.23
CA GLU A 184 -3.35 5.34 -16.07
C GLU A 184 -2.87 4.14 -15.24
N SER A 185 -2.08 4.40 -14.19
CA SER A 185 -1.68 3.35 -13.24
C SER A 185 -2.90 2.70 -12.59
N PHE A 186 -3.90 3.46 -12.17
CA PHE A 186 -5.15 2.92 -11.61
C PHE A 186 -5.97 2.15 -12.64
N ARG A 187 -6.12 2.68 -13.87
CA ARG A 187 -6.85 1.98 -14.95
C ARG A 187 -6.26 0.61 -15.26
N THR A 188 -4.93 0.51 -15.25
CA THR A 188 -4.20 -0.72 -15.58
C THR A 188 -3.96 -1.62 -14.37
N ALA A 189 -4.17 -1.10 -13.15
CA ALA A 189 -3.93 -1.85 -11.92
C ALA A 189 -4.86 -3.06 -11.80
N ALA A 190 -6.16 -2.88 -11.94
CA ALA A 190 -7.15 -3.95 -11.75
C ALA A 190 -8.38 -3.75 -12.65
N SER A 191 -9.24 -4.75 -12.71
CA SER A 191 -10.58 -4.59 -13.30
C SER A 191 -11.53 -3.90 -12.30
N PRO A 192 -12.60 -3.25 -12.79
CA PRO A 192 -13.65 -2.71 -11.92
C PRO A 192 -14.20 -3.73 -10.93
N THR A 193 -14.39 -4.98 -11.38
CA THR A 193 -14.87 -6.09 -10.53
C THR A 193 -13.93 -6.35 -9.35
N VAL A 194 -12.63 -6.44 -9.60
CA VAL A 194 -11.61 -6.66 -8.55
C VAL A 194 -11.58 -5.48 -7.59
N VAL A 195 -11.60 -4.24 -8.10
CA VAL A 195 -11.58 -3.06 -7.25
C VAL A 195 -12.84 -2.94 -6.39
N THR A 196 -14.02 -3.22 -6.96
CA THR A 196 -15.27 -3.30 -6.21
C THR A 196 -15.18 -4.32 -5.07
N ALA A 197 -14.65 -5.51 -5.34
CA ALA A 197 -14.46 -6.55 -4.33
C ALA A 197 -13.45 -6.13 -3.25
N MET A 198 -12.31 -5.55 -3.64
CA MET A 198 -11.32 -5.00 -2.69
C MET A 198 -11.94 -3.96 -1.74
N PHE A 199 -12.76 -3.05 -2.24
CA PHE A 199 -13.42 -2.05 -1.39
C PHE A 199 -14.51 -2.65 -0.49
N ARG A 200 -15.23 -3.68 -0.96
CA ARG A 200 -16.21 -4.40 -0.13
C ARG A 200 -15.54 -5.13 1.02
N GLU A 201 -14.46 -5.86 0.75
CA GLU A 201 -13.65 -6.52 1.76
C GLU A 201 -13.02 -5.51 2.74
N ALA A 202 -12.44 -4.43 2.23
CA ALA A 202 -11.88 -3.37 3.08
C ALA A 202 -12.94 -2.76 4.02
N ALA A 203 -14.18 -2.53 3.55
CA ALA A 203 -15.25 -1.97 4.36
C ALA A 203 -15.65 -2.86 5.56
N GLN A 204 -15.42 -4.17 5.47
CA GLN A 204 -15.69 -5.15 6.53
C GLN A 204 -14.46 -5.41 7.41
N THR A 205 -13.29 -4.98 6.98
CA THR A 205 -12.02 -5.26 7.67
C THR A 205 -11.96 -4.55 9.02
N ASP A 206 -11.71 -5.34 10.06
CA ASP A 206 -11.48 -4.88 11.44
C ASP A 206 -10.41 -5.77 12.10
N VAL A 207 -9.22 -5.20 12.32
CA VAL A 207 -8.10 -5.85 13.02
C VAL A 207 -7.75 -5.11 14.32
N HIS A 208 -8.66 -4.31 14.83
CA HIS A 208 -8.42 -3.47 16.02
C HIS A 208 -8.00 -4.28 17.25
N GLU A 209 -8.57 -5.45 17.42
CA GLU A 209 -8.27 -6.34 18.55
C GLU A 209 -6.82 -6.85 18.55
N LEU A 210 -6.14 -6.81 17.40
CA LEU A 210 -4.73 -7.21 17.29
C LEU A 210 -3.75 -6.14 17.77
N LEU A 211 -4.15 -4.87 17.82
CA LEU A 211 -3.25 -3.74 18.12
C LEU A 211 -2.43 -3.92 19.40
N PRO A 212 -2.99 -4.40 20.54
CA PRO A 212 -2.20 -4.61 21.75
C PRO A 212 -1.12 -5.69 21.62
N SER A 213 -1.23 -6.59 20.65
CA SER A 213 -0.26 -7.67 20.40
C SER A 213 0.86 -7.27 19.42
N VAL A 214 0.71 -6.17 18.69
CA VAL A 214 1.72 -5.65 17.74
C VAL A 214 2.85 -5.01 18.54
N ARG A 215 3.90 -5.78 18.81
CA ARG A 215 5.09 -5.32 19.58
C ARG A 215 6.15 -4.66 18.72
N THR A 216 6.04 -4.75 17.41
CA THR A 216 6.96 -4.13 16.45
C THR A 216 7.01 -2.62 16.64
N PRO A 217 8.20 -1.99 16.75
CA PRO A 217 8.33 -0.54 16.72
C PRO A 217 7.69 0.03 15.47
N THR A 218 6.66 0.87 15.64
CA THR A 218 5.80 1.32 14.55
C THR A 218 5.77 2.83 14.45
N LEU A 219 6.03 3.35 13.26
CA LEU A 219 5.87 4.74 12.90
C LEU A 219 4.54 4.91 12.17
N VAL A 220 3.61 5.66 12.74
CA VAL A 220 2.38 6.08 12.07
C VAL A 220 2.64 7.47 11.48
N VAL A 221 2.55 7.58 10.17
CA VAL A 221 2.80 8.84 9.47
C VAL A 221 1.48 9.44 9.02
N HIS A 222 1.24 10.69 9.41
CA HIS A 222 0.07 11.48 9.05
C HIS A 222 0.50 12.87 8.60
N ARG A 223 0.12 13.30 7.41
CA ARG A 223 0.44 14.65 6.94
C ARG A 223 -0.40 15.69 7.68
N GLN A 224 0.23 16.81 8.10
CA GLN A 224 -0.41 17.83 8.94
C GLN A 224 -1.72 18.39 8.40
N SER A 225 -1.83 18.50 7.08
CA SER A 225 -2.99 19.10 6.42
C SER A 225 -3.74 18.08 5.52
N ASP A 226 -3.55 16.79 5.77
CA ASP A 226 -4.29 15.74 5.05
C ASP A 226 -5.79 15.88 5.33
N ARG A 227 -6.57 15.98 4.24
CA ARG A 227 -8.04 16.12 4.31
C ARG A 227 -8.78 14.82 4.08
N GLN A 228 -8.08 13.75 3.70
CA GLN A 228 -8.69 12.46 3.40
C GLN A 228 -8.74 11.56 4.64
N MET A 229 -7.75 11.70 5.52
CA MET A 229 -7.66 10.94 6.77
C MET A 229 -7.85 11.89 7.95
N PRO A 230 -8.84 11.66 8.82
CA PRO A 230 -8.97 12.40 10.06
C PRO A 230 -7.73 12.20 10.96
N PRO A 231 -7.10 13.26 11.48
CA PRO A 231 -5.88 13.14 12.28
C PRO A 231 -6.06 12.32 13.56
N GLU A 232 -7.27 12.31 14.11
CA GLU A 232 -7.63 11.49 15.28
C GLU A 232 -7.56 9.98 15.01
N VAL A 233 -7.78 9.54 13.77
CA VAL A 233 -7.65 8.12 13.39
C VAL A 233 -6.19 7.69 13.48
N SER A 234 -5.28 8.47 12.89
CA SER A 234 -3.84 8.18 12.96
C SER A 234 -3.29 8.30 14.37
N ALA A 235 -3.74 9.29 15.14
CA ALA A 235 -3.37 9.46 16.55
C ALA A 235 -3.88 8.29 17.40
N GLY A 236 -5.12 7.87 17.20
CA GLY A 236 -5.72 6.72 17.88
C GLY A 236 -4.99 5.41 17.54
N LEU A 237 -4.62 5.20 16.28
CA LEU A 237 -3.84 4.04 15.86
C LEU A 237 -2.47 4.02 16.55
N ALA A 238 -1.74 5.15 16.54
CA ALA A 238 -0.43 5.24 17.20
C ALA A 238 -0.53 5.01 18.71
N ALA A 239 -1.57 5.52 19.37
CA ALA A 239 -1.79 5.36 20.81
C ALA A 239 -2.19 3.94 21.21
N ALA A 240 -2.87 3.20 20.33
CA ALA A 240 -3.30 1.82 20.59
C ALA A 240 -2.18 0.78 20.41
N LEU A 241 -1.10 1.16 19.73
CA LEU A 241 0.07 0.30 19.52
C LEU A 241 1.06 0.42 20.69
N PRO A 242 1.54 -0.68 21.30
CA PRO A 242 2.47 -0.64 22.44
C PRO A 242 3.75 0.16 22.17
N ASN A 243 4.27 0.11 20.94
CA ASN A 243 5.47 0.83 20.50
C ASN A 243 5.18 1.76 19.32
N GLY A 244 3.96 2.34 19.30
CA GLY A 244 3.52 3.26 18.26
C GLY A 244 4.03 4.69 18.48
N ARG A 245 4.45 5.35 17.40
CA ARG A 245 4.81 6.76 17.38
C ARG A 245 4.13 7.45 16.22
N LEU A 246 3.49 8.60 16.47
CA LEU A 246 2.93 9.45 15.43
C LEU A 246 3.99 10.47 14.96
N VAL A 247 4.11 10.59 13.64
CA VAL A 247 4.90 11.65 12.99
C VAL A 247 4.01 12.41 12.02
N GLN A 248 4.09 13.73 12.08
CA GLN A 248 3.26 14.62 11.27
C GLN A 248 4.11 15.55 10.41
N PRO A 249 4.67 15.04 9.28
CA PRO A 249 5.40 15.88 8.35
C PRO A 249 4.47 16.94 7.72
N PRO A 250 5.03 18.10 7.32
CA PRO A 250 4.26 19.13 6.64
C PRO A 250 3.69 18.62 5.30
N GLY A 251 2.61 19.25 4.82
CA GLY A 251 1.96 18.95 3.55
C GLY A 251 0.51 18.52 3.72
N ASP A 252 -0.21 18.56 2.61
CA ASP A 252 -1.67 18.33 2.53
C ASP A 252 -2.05 17.16 1.62
N ARG A 253 -1.08 16.54 0.95
CA ARG A 253 -1.34 15.50 -0.03
C ARG A 253 -1.24 14.10 0.57
N PRO A 254 -2.10 13.19 0.16
CA PRO A 254 -2.12 11.82 0.68
C PRO A 254 -1.00 10.93 0.13
N ALA A 255 -0.05 11.48 -0.63
CA ALA A 255 1.11 10.73 -1.12
C ALA A 255 2.32 10.96 -0.20
N LEU A 256 2.89 9.86 0.30
CA LEU A 256 3.96 9.90 1.30
C LEU A 256 5.23 10.60 0.78
N PHE A 257 5.53 10.50 -0.51
CA PHE A 257 6.81 10.88 -1.11
C PHE A 257 6.73 12.02 -2.14
N LEU A 258 5.75 12.92 -2.02
CA LEU A 258 5.60 14.02 -2.98
C LEU A 258 6.59 15.16 -2.81
N GLU A 259 7.23 15.25 -1.67
CA GLU A 259 8.27 16.25 -1.33
C GLU A 259 9.46 15.49 -0.74
N ASP A 260 10.55 16.16 -0.41
CA ASP A 260 11.82 15.55 0.06
C ASP A 260 11.73 14.75 1.38
N VAL A 261 10.55 14.26 1.74
CA VAL A 261 10.26 13.53 2.98
C VAL A 261 10.79 12.09 2.96
N ALA A 262 11.25 11.59 1.83
CA ALA A 262 11.86 10.26 1.74
C ALA A 262 13.12 10.10 2.60
N ALA A 263 13.71 11.22 3.05
CA ALA A 263 14.88 11.23 3.91
C ALA A 263 14.53 11.10 5.42
N ASP A 264 13.27 11.36 5.79
CA ASP A 264 12.82 11.41 7.20
C ASP A 264 12.08 10.13 7.63
N VAL A 265 11.85 9.19 6.73
CA VAL A 265 11.24 7.86 6.94
C VAL A 265 12.32 6.78 6.85
#